data_6ead8a78a77a33512f2d7007b109a4cb
#
_entry.id   6ead8a78a77a33512f2d7007b109a4cb
#
_cell.length_a   1.000
_cell.length_b   1.000
_cell.length_c   1.000
_cell.angle_alpha   90.00
_cell.angle_beta   90.00
_cell.angle_gamma   90.00
#
_symmetry.space_group_name_H-M   'P 1'
#
loop_
_entity.id
_entity.type
_entity.pdbx_description
1 polymer ?
#
loop_
_entity_poly.entity_id
_entity_poly.type
_entity_poly.pdbx_seq_one_letter_code
_entity_poly.pdbx_strand_id
1 'polypeptide(L)'
;MSAAVLKWIAIITMLIDHIGAAVLYGLAKERGGWWTGVFSKGFYFALRGIGRLAFPIFCFLLIEGLFHTRSRWKYLLRLCLFALISEIPFDLAFNNGRFDLASGQNVFFTLLLGLAACAAWEWLTKGNDPNCHPLRGLAAVLCAVAAFFTAKLLNTDYGELGVTLIFVMYLLREKPFARDLLGNGVLCLMFLLSNSHWIEVFGALSFPLFHLYNGQRGRQNKYFFYFFYPVHLMLLYGVLLLLIKNGVSV
;
A
#
# COMPACT_ATOMS: atom_id res chain seq x y z
N MET A 1 10.67 16.37 8.41
CA MET A 1 9.37 15.82 8.92
C MET A 1 9.63 14.56 9.71
N SER A 2 8.83 14.27 10.77
CA SER A 2 8.92 13.00 11.49
C SER A 2 8.12 11.89 10.80
N ALA A 3 8.36 10.61 11.18
CA ALA A 3 7.57 9.48 10.70
C ALA A 3 6.06 9.63 11.04
N ALA A 4 5.73 10.28 12.14
CA ALA A 4 4.34 10.56 12.49
C ALA A 4 3.66 11.48 11.45
N VAL A 5 4.35 12.53 10.99
CA VAL A 5 3.83 13.44 9.96
C VAL A 5 3.62 12.71 8.63
N LEU A 6 4.60 11.91 8.20
CA LEU A 6 4.47 11.10 6.98
C LEU A 6 3.29 10.12 7.06
N LYS A 7 3.07 9.50 8.23
CA LYS A 7 1.89 8.63 8.43
C LYS A 7 0.57 9.38 8.32
N TRP A 8 0.50 10.59 8.86
CA TRP A 8 -0.71 11.41 8.72
C TRP A 8 -0.98 11.77 7.26
N ILE A 9 0.07 12.15 6.51
CA ILE A 9 -0.06 12.41 5.06
C ILE A 9 -0.59 11.14 4.36
N ALA A 10 0.03 9.98 4.62
CA ALA A 10 -0.39 8.72 4.00
C ALA A 10 -1.84 8.34 4.33
N ILE A 11 -2.28 8.50 5.59
CA ILE A 11 -3.67 8.20 5.99
C ILE A 11 -4.67 9.14 5.34
N ILE A 12 -4.37 10.45 5.31
CA ILE A 12 -5.27 11.43 4.71
C ILE A 12 -5.41 11.18 3.22
N THR A 13 -4.29 10.98 2.52
CA THR A 13 -4.32 10.70 1.08
C THR A 13 -4.99 9.36 0.77
N MET A 14 -4.79 8.33 1.60
CA MET A 14 -5.48 7.04 1.51
C MET A 14 -6.99 7.18 1.73
N LEU A 15 -7.42 7.97 2.71
CA LEU A 15 -8.85 8.23 2.95
C LEU A 15 -9.50 8.91 1.74
N ILE A 16 -8.83 9.90 1.15
CA ILE A 16 -9.28 10.58 -0.07
C ILE A 16 -9.41 9.58 -1.22
N ASP A 17 -8.43 8.70 -1.41
CA ASP A 17 -8.47 7.63 -2.40
C ASP A 17 -9.69 6.73 -2.22
N HIS A 18 -9.92 6.27 -0.99
CA HIS A 18 -10.98 5.31 -0.70
C HIS A 18 -12.38 5.94 -0.75
N ILE A 19 -12.52 7.24 -0.50
CA ILE A 19 -13.77 7.97 -0.81
C ILE A 19 -14.07 7.86 -2.31
N GLY A 20 -13.07 8.09 -3.17
CA GLY A 20 -13.21 7.89 -4.61
C GLY A 20 -13.54 6.44 -4.97
N ALA A 21 -12.73 5.50 -4.48
CA ALA A 21 -12.80 4.09 -4.88
C ALA A 21 -14.02 3.34 -4.32
N ALA A 22 -14.39 3.55 -3.06
CA ALA A 22 -15.50 2.84 -2.44
C ALA A 22 -16.84 3.59 -2.64
N VAL A 23 -16.88 4.90 -2.36
CA VAL A 23 -18.15 5.63 -2.36
C VAL A 23 -18.52 6.12 -3.75
N LEU A 24 -17.67 6.93 -4.41
CA LEU A 24 -18.04 7.51 -5.72
C LEU A 24 -18.16 6.45 -6.81
N TYR A 25 -17.20 5.51 -6.87
CA TYR A 25 -17.25 4.43 -7.86
C TYR A 25 -18.42 3.48 -7.58
N GLY A 26 -18.68 3.15 -6.30
CA GLY A 26 -19.81 2.33 -5.89
C GLY A 26 -21.15 2.95 -6.30
N LEU A 27 -21.34 4.25 -6.07
CA LEU A 27 -22.52 4.98 -6.51
C LEU A 27 -22.65 5.03 -8.04
N ALA A 28 -21.55 5.29 -8.76
CA ALA A 28 -21.55 5.32 -10.22
C ALA A 28 -21.93 3.96 -10.81
N LYS A 29 -21.45 2.87 -10.21
CA LYS A 29 -21.76 1.50 -10.62
C LYS A 29 -23.22 1.15 -10.38
N GLU A 30 -23.74 1.46 -9.21
CA GLU A 30 -25.14 1.17 -8.85
C GLU A 30 -26.14 1.87 -9.76
N ARG A 31 -25.82 3.06 -10.22
CA ARG A 31 -26.69 3.88 -11.08
C ARG A 31 -26.42 3.78 -12.58
N GLY A 32 -25.46 2.96 -12.97
CA GLY A 32 -25.13 2.71 -14.37
C GLY A 32 -24.37 3.84 -15.07
N GLY A 33 -23.73 4.76 -14.34
CA GLY A 33 -22.93 5.78 -14.98
C GLY A 33 -22.37 6.88 -14.06
N TRP A 34 -21.50 7.69 -14.64
CA TRP A 34 -20.93 8.87 -14.00
C TRP A 34 -21.84 10.09 -14.19
N TRP A 35 -21.81 10.99 -13.20
CA TRP A 35 -22.57 12.24 -13.23
C TRP A 35 -21.69 13.43 -13.62
N THR A 36 -22.27 14.62 -13.64
CA THR A 36 -21.59 15.89 -13.82
C THR A 36 -21.21 16.51 -12.45
N GLY A 37 -20.36 17.52 -12.47
CA GLY A 37 -19.95 18.22 -11.25
C GLY A 37 -19.03 17.40 -10.33
N VAL A 38 -19.28 17.44 -9.03
CA VAL A 38 -18.46 16.80 -7.99
C VAL A 38 -18.44 15.28 -8.10
N PHE A 39 -19.47 14.69 -8.70
CA PHE A 39 -19.57 13.24 -8.92
C PHE A 39 -19.10 12.82 -10.31
N SER A 40 -18.39 13.68 -11.00
CA SER A 40 -17.85 13.41 -12.33
C SER A 40 -16.70 12.41 -12.30
N LYS A 41 -16.50 11.76 -13.43
CA LYS A 41 -15.33 10.87 -13.65
C LYS A 41 -14.00 11.61 -13.42
N GLY A 42 -13.93 12.91 -13.75
CA GLY A 42 -12.74 13.74 -13.52
C GLY A 42 -12.44 13.92 -12.04
N PHE A 43 -13.46 14.20 -11.22
CA PHE A 43 -13.28 14.31 -9.77
C PHE A 43 -12.87 12.98 -9.13
N TYR A 44 -13.46 11.86 -9.57
CA TYR A 44 -13.01 10.53 -9.17
C TYR A 44 -11.50 10.34 -9.41
N PHE A 45 -11.02 10.64 -10.62
CA PHE A 45 -9.59 10.50 -10.94
C PHE A 45 -8.71 11.45 -10.13
N ALA A 46 -9.17 12.64 -9.79
CA ALA A 46 -8.44 13.56 -8.91
C ALA A 46 -8.25 12.96 -7.51
N LEU A 47 -9.31 12.40 -6.91
CA LEU A 47 -9.22 11.75 -5.60
C LEU A 47 -8.27 10.54 -5.64
N ARG A 48 -8.39 9.71 -6.69
CA ARG A 48 -7.53 8.53 -6.90
C ARG A 48 -6.07 8.93 -7.09
N GLY A 49 -5.79 10.00 -7.83
CA GLY A 49 -4.43 10.52 -8.04
C GLY A 49 -3.78 11.00 -6.73
N ILE A 50 -4.51 11.77 -5.91
CA ILE A 50 -4.03 12.19 -4.58
C ILE A 50 -3.73 10.95 -3.73
N GLY A 51 -4.57 9.94 -3.80
CA GLY A 51 -4.44 8.70 -3.05
C GLY A 51 -3.17 7.92 -3.34
N ARG A 52 -2.66 8.00 -4.58
CA ARG A 52 -1.44 7.26 -4.99
C ARG A 52 -0.19 7.61 -4.17
N LEU A 53 -0.18 8.76 -3.50
CA LEU A 53 0.92 9.12 -2.59
C LEU A 53 1.00 8.18 -1.38
N ALA A 54 -0.11 7.59 -0.95
CA ALA A 54 -0.18 6.82 0.30
C ALA A 54 0.72 5.59 0.25
N PHE A 55 0.65 4.79 -0.81
CA PHE A 55 1.34 3.50 -0.87
C PHE A 55 2.87 3.63 -0.80
N PRO A 56 3.56 4.47 -1.61
CA PRO A 56 5.01 4.63 -1.48
C PRO A 56 5.44 5.17 -0.10
N ILE A 57 4.62 6.03 0.52
CA ILE A 57 4.88 6.51 1.89
C ILE A 57 4.78 5.36 2.89
N PHE A 58 3.78 4.48 2.77
CA PHE A 58 3.70 3.29 3.63
C PHE A 58 4.86 2.33 3.39
N CYS A 59 5.30 2.12 2.15
CA CYS A 59 6.49 1.32 1.82
C CYS A 59 7.75 1.89 2.50
N PHE A 60 7.97 3.19 2.40
CA PHE A 60 9.08 3.88 3.06
C PHE A 60 9.04 3.70 4.57
N LEU A 61 7.89 3.96 5.19
CA LEU A 61 7.71 3.83 6.65
C LEU A 61 7.78 2.37 7.14
N LEU A 62 7.41 1.41 6.30
CA LEU A 62 7.54 -0.01 6.56
C LEU A 62 9.01 -0.40 6.72
N ILE A 63 9.84 0.08 5.79
CA ILE A 63 11.29 -0.18 5.79
C ILE A 63 11.95 0.52 6.99
N GLU A 64 11.64 1.78 7.25
CA GLU A 64 12.11 2.48 8.45
C GLU A 64 11.70 1.72 9.72
N GLY A 65 10.47 1.19 9.75
CA GLY A 65 9.99 0.35 10.84
C GLY A 65 10.79 -0.95 11.01
N LEU A 66 11.25 -1.57 9.91
CA LEU A 66 12.08 -2.78 9.94
C LEU A 66 13.41 -2.53 10.65
N PHE A 67 14.07 -1.40 10.33
CA PHE A 67 15.35 -1.05 10.94
C PHE A 67 15.26 -0.59 12.41
N HIS A 68 14.10 -0.05 12.81
CA HIS A 68 13.88 0.42 14.18
C HIS A 68 13.16 -0.60 15.08
N THR A 69 12.78 -1.77 14.57
CA THR A 69 12.08 -2.77 15.38
C THR A 69 13.03 -3.67 16.17
N ARG A 70 12.68 -3.94 17.44
CA ARG A 70 13.41 -4.92 18.25
C ARG A 70 13.14 -6.37 17.83
N SER A 71 12.00 -6.64 17.17
CA SER A 71 11.60 -7.99 16.78
C SER A 71 10.87 -7.94 15.45
N ARG A 72 11.56 -8.38 14.40
CA ARG A 72 11.00 -8.51 13.04
C ARG A 72 9.84 -9.48 13.00
N TRP A 73 9.95 -10.58 13.74
CA TRP A 73 8.88 -11.58 13.84
C TRP A 73 7.58 -10.99 14.38
N LYS A 74 7.65 -10.22 15.48
CA LYS A 74 6.47 -9.53 16.03
C LYS A 74 5.92 -8.48 15.06
N TYR A 75 6.76 -7.91 14.20
CA TYR A 75 6.33 -6.96 13.19
C TYR A 75 5.58 -7.66 12.05
N LEU A 76 6.12 -8.75 11.52
CA LEU A 76 5.45 -9.59 10.52
C LEU A 76 4.12 -10.14 11.06
N LEU A 77 4.10 -10.65 12.28
CA LEU A 77 2.87 -11.18 12.90
C LEU A 77 1.77 -10.11 13.04
N ARG A 78 2.14 -8.88 13.40
CA ARG A 78 1.17 -7.77 13.43
C ARG A 78 0.61 -7.45 12.04
N LEU A 79 1.45 -7.39 11.02
CA LEU A 79 0.96 -7.16 9.65
C LEU A 79 0.05 -8.28 9.18
N CYS A 80 0.43 -9.53 9.45
CA CYS A 80 -0.39 -10.71 9.13
C CYS A 80 -1.77 -10.64 9.81
N LEU A 81 -1.80 -10.32 11.11
CA LEU A 81 -3.05 -10.19 11.86
C LEU A 81 -3.94 -9.09 11.26
N PHE A 82 -3.38 -7.92 10.95
CA PHE A 82 -4.15 -6.83 10.35
C PHE A 82 -4.51 -7.08 8.87
N ALA A 83 -3.73 -7.86 8.13
CA ALA A 83 -4.12 -8.33 6.81
C ALA A 83 -5.41 -9.16 6.89
N LEU A 84 -5.46 -10.13 7.81
CA LEU A 84 -6.64 -10.98 8.01
C LEU A 84 -7.85 -10.21 8.52
N ILE A 85 -7.67 -9.31 9.51
CA ILE A 85 -8.77 -8.49 10.04
C ILE A 85 -9.32 -7.55 8.99
N SER A 86 -8.47 -7.02 8.11
CA SER A 86 -8.85 -6.03 7.10
C SER A 86 -9.49 -6.62 5.86
N GLU A 87 -9.45 -7.94 5.68
CA GLU A 87 -9.96 -8.59 4.47
C GLU A 87 -11.47 -8.43 4.35
N ILE A 88 -12.20 -8.67 5.43
CA ILE A 88 -13.66 -8.49 5.43
C ILE A 88 -14.06 -7.04 5.11
N PRO A 89 -13.54 -6.00 5.79
CA PRO A 89 -13.79 -4.61 5.43
C PRO A 89 -13.41 -4.25 3.99
N PHE A 90 -12.30 -4.80 3.49
CA PHE A 90 -11.83 -4.56 2.14
C PHE A 90 -12.82 -5.14 1.10
N ASP A 91 -13.19 -6.38 1.25
CA ASP A 91 -14.12 -7.04 0.34
C ASP A 91 -15.49 -6.35 0.34
N LEU A 92 -16.03 -6.02 1.50
CA LEU A 92 -17.31 -5.32 1.59
C LEU A 92 -17.28 -3.97 0.89
N ALA A 93 -16.16 -3.22 1.02
CA ALA A 93 -16.02 -1.90 0.43
C ALA A 93 -15.82 -1.93 -1.09
N PHE A 94 -15.11 -2.94 -1.63
CA PHE A 94 -14.67 -2.95 -3.03
C PHE A 94 -15.33 -4.05 -3.89
N ASN A 95 -15.89 -5.11 -3.28
CA ASN A 95 -16.51 -6.25 -3.96
C ASN A 95 -18.05 -6.25 -3.88
N ASN A 96 -18.68 -5.08 -3.90
CA ASN A 96 -20.15 -4.93 -3.86
C ASN A 96 -20.80 -5.58 -2.63
N GLY A 97 -20.18 -5.47 -1.47
CA GLY A 97 -20.70 -6.03 -0.23
C GLY A 97 -20.61 -7.57 -0.14
N ARG A 98 -19.80 -8.21 -0.96
CA ARG A 98 -19.58 -9.66 -0.94
C ARG A 98 -18.21 -9.97 -0.42
N PHE A 99 -18.11 -10.95 0.48
CA PHE A 99 -16.84 -11.52 0.89
C PHE A 99 -16.39 -12.56 -0.14
N ASP A 100 -15.25 -12.33 -0.78
CA ASP A 100 -14.73 -13.19 -1.83
C ASP A 100 -13.19 -13.21 -1.81
N LEU A 101 -12.62 -14.23 -1.21
CA LEU A 101 -11.16 -14.44 -1.14
C LEU A 101 -10.49 -14.59 -2.53
N ALA A 102 -11.25 -14.84 -3.58
CA ALA A 102 -10.69 -14.96 -4.93
C ALA A 102 -10.59 -13.63 -5.68
N SER A 103 -11.27 -12.58 -5.21
CA SER A 103 -11.35 -11.29 -5.90
C SER A 103 -10.09 -10.43 -5.79
N GLY A 104 -9.20 -10.75 -4.84
CA GLY A 104 -7.97 -10.02 -4.55
C GLY A 104 -7.84 -9.71 -3.06
N GLN A 105 -6.61 -9.55 -2.59
CA GLN A 105 -6.31 -9.37 -1.17
C GLN A 105 -5.92 -7.93 -0.86
N ASN A 106 -6.24 -7.46 0.34
CA ASN A 106 -5.95 -6.08 0.75
C ASN A 106 -4.44 -5.76 0.81
N VAL A 107 -4.11 -4.47 0.85
CA VAL A 107 -2.74 -3.94 0.81
C VAL A 107 -1.82 -4.45 1.91
N PHE A 108 -2.35 -4.86 3.07
CA PHE A 108 -1.50 -5.43 4.14
C PHE A 108 -0.82 -6.74 3.73
N PHE A 109 -1.43 -7.52 2.82
CA PHE A 109 -0.77 -8.71 2.26
C PHE A 109 0.44 -8.32 1.41
N THR A 110 0.34 -7.27 0.57
CA THR A 110 1.49 -6.74 -0.18
C THR A 110 2.60 -6.28 0.75
N LEU A 111 2.24 -5.49 1.79
CA LEU A 111 3.20 -5.00 2.78
C LEU A 111 3.84 -6.14 3.58
N LEU A 112 3.06 -7.17 3.93
CA LEU A 112 3.55 -8.36 4.64
C LEU A 112 4.57 -9.14 3.79
N LEU A 113 4.24 -9.41 2.53
CA LEU A 113 5.11 -10.15 1.61
C LEU A 113 6.41 -9.37 1.33
N GLY A 114 6.30 -8.06 1.07
CA GLY A 114 7.45 -7.19 0.90
C GLY A 114 8.35 -7.14 2.14
N LEU A 115 7.76 -7.00 3.33
CA LEU A 115 8.51 -7.03 4.59
C LEU A 115 9.16 -8.40 4.85
N ALA A 116 8.47 -9.50 4.53
CA ALA A 116 8.99 -10.84 4.67
C ALA A 116 10.20 -11.07 3.76
N ALA A 117 10.14 -10.61 2.52
CA ALA A 117 11.27 -10.65 1.58
C ALA A 117 12.49 -9.87 2.12
N CYS A 118 12.27 -8.63 2.62
CA CYS A 118 13.33 -7.82 3.21
C CYS A 118 13.93 -8.47 4.47
N ALA A 119 13.09 -9.02 5.36
CA ALA A 119 13.54 -9.67 6.58
C ALA A 119 14.32 -10.98 6.29
N ALA A 120 13.87 -11.76 5.30
CA ALA A 120 14.57 -12.96 4.85
C ALA A 120 15.93 -12.61 4.23
N TRP A 121 15.97 -11.58 3.37
CA TRP A 121 17.20 -11.08 2.80
C TRP A 121 18.22 -10.72 3.89
N GLU A 122 17.82 -9.88 4.84
CA GLU A 122 18.72 -9.45 5.91
C GLU A 122 19.20 -10.61 6.80
N TRP A 123 18.31 -11.58 7.08
CA TRP A 123 18.69 -12.75 7.87
C TRP A 123 19.66 -13.67 7.13
N LEU A 124 19.43 -13.92 5.84
CA LEU A 124 20.24 -14.81 5.02
C LEU A 124 21.59 -14.20 4.67
N THR A 125 21.64 -12.91 4.31
CA THR A 125 22.86 -12.21 3.92
C THR A 125 23.58 -11.55 5.10
N LYS A 126 23.07 -11.69 6.33
CA LYS A 126 23.61 -11.04 7.54
C LYS A 126 23.79 -9.51 7.36
N GLY A 127 22.85 -8.87 6.70
CA GLY A 127 22.91 -7.44 6.46
C GLY A 127 23.86 -7.05 5.33
N ASN A 128 23.97 -7.85 4.27
CA ASN A 128 24.89 -7.67 3.13
C ASN A 128 26.38 -7.85 3.49
N ASP A 129 26.69 -8.78 4.38
CA ASP A 129 28.07 -9.18 4.69
C ASP A 129 28.79 -9.63 3.39
N PRO A 130 29.90 -8.98 2.98
CA PRO A 130 30.66 -9.38 1.78
C PRO A 130 31.19 -10.82 1.83
N ASN A 131 31.37 -11.37 3.03
CA ASN A 131 31.85 -12.73 3.26
C ASN A 131 30.68 -13.75 3.37
N CYS A 132 29.47 -13.33 3.03
CA CYS A 132 28.29 -14.21 3.06
C CYS A 132 28.46 -15.34 2.03
N HIS A 133 28.24 -16.59 2.46
CA HIS A 133 28.32 -17.73 1.57
C HIS A 133 27.35 -17.59 0.37
N PRO A 134 27.80 -17.82 -0.88
CA PRO A 134 26.99 -17.59 -2.09
C PRO A 134 25.61 -18.24 -2.07
N LEU A 135 25.50 -19.45 -1.49
CA LEU A 135 24.21 -20.16 -1.36
C LEU A 135 23.20 -19.40 -0.48
N ARG A 136 23.64 -18.61 0.50
CA ARG A 136 22.74 -17.76 1.30
C ARG A 136 22.22 -16.57 0.49
N GLY A 137 23.09 -15.98 -0.33
CA GLY A 137 22.67 -14.95 -1.28
C GLY A 137 21.64 -15.47 -2.27
N LEU A 138 21.89 -16.65 -2.85
CA LEU A 138 20.94 -17.32 -3.73
C LEU A 138 19.59 -17.59 -3.03
N ALA A 139 19.63 -18.12 -1.81
CA ALA A 139 18.42 -18.36 -1.02
C ALA A 139 17.65 -17.06 -0.73
N ALA A 140 18.34 -15.94 -0.46
CA ALA A 140 17.71 -14.66 -0.27
C ALA A 140 17.01 -14.15 -1.53
N VAL A 141 17.64 -14.31 -2.70
CA VAL A 141 17.01 -14.01 -4.01
C VAL A 141 15.77 -14.88 -4.22
N LEU A 142 15.87 -16.18 -3.97
CA LEU A 142 14.73 -17.09 -4.11
C LEU A 142 13.56 -16.72 -3.18
N CYS A 143 13.83 -16.27 -1.95
CA CYS A 143 12.79 -15.77 -1.05
C CYS A 143 12.11 -14.49 -1.60
N ALA A 144 12.87 -13.57 -2.17
CA ALA A 144 12.31 -12.36 -2.78
C ALA A 144 11.46 -12.69 -4.01
N VAL A 145 11.94 -13.60 -4.87
CA VAL A 145 11.20 -14.12 -6.04
C VAL A 145 9.92 -14.86 -5.60
N ALA A 146 10.00 -15.67 -4.55
CA ALA A 146 8.82 -16.34 -4.01
C ALA A 146 7.78 -15.34 -3.49
N ALA A 147 8.19 -14.28 -2.79
CA ALA A 147 7.28 -13.22 -2.33
C ALA A 147 6.62 -12.49 -3.51
N PHE A 148 7.38 -12.20 -4.58
CA PHE A 148 6.86 -11.61 -5.83
C PHE A 148 5.76 -12.49 -6.44
N PHE A 149 6.03 -13.77 -6.68
CA PHE A 149 5.05 -14.67 -7.28
C PHE A 149 3.86 -14.95 -6.35
N THR A 150 4.07 -14.99 -5.03
CA THR A 150 2.97 -15.14 -4.07
C THR A 150 2.02 -13.94 -4.13
N ALA A 151 2.56 -12.71 -4.21
CA ALA A 151 1.73 -11.51 -4.35
C ALA A 151 0.89 -11.55 -5.63
N LYS A 152 1.47 -12.02 -6.74
CA LYS A 152 0.79 -12.20 -8.01
C LYS A 152 -0.31 -13.26 -7.93
N LEU A 153 -0.01 -14.42 -7.37
CA LEU A 153 -0.96 -15.54 -7.23
C LEU A 153 -2.15 -15.20 -6.33
N LEU A 154 -1.89 -14.49 -5.24
CA LEU A 154 -2.94 -14.02 -4.33
C LEU A 154 -3.68 -12.78 -4.83
N ASN A 155 -3.27 -12.21 -5.96
CA ASN A 155 -3.83 -10.98 -6.51
C ASN A 155 -3.92 -9.85 -5.46
N THR A 156 -2.81 -9.64 -4.72
CA THR A 156 -2.79 -8.63 -3.65
C THR A 156 -2.88 -7.22 -4.23
N ASP A 157 -3.46 -6.28 -3.48
CA ASP A 157 -3.48 -4.86 -3.85
C ASP A 157 -2.04 -4.36 -4.08
N TYR A 158 -1.78 -3.66 -5.17
CA TYR A 158 -0.45 -3.36 -5.74
C TYR A 158 0.37 -4.58 -6.21
N GLY A 159 -0.08 -5.81 -6.02
CA GLY A 159 0.49 -7.03 -6.59
C GLY A 159 2.00 -7.22 -6.40
N GLU A 160 2.59 -7.92 -7.35
CA GLU A 160 4.03 -8.20 -7.41
C GLU A 160 4.89 -6.94 -7.54
N LEU A 161 4.38 -5.90 -8.19
CA LEU A 161 5.12 -4.64 -8.34
C LEU A 161 5.16 -3.85 -7.04
N GLY A 162 4.13 -3.97 -6.19
CA GLY A 162 4.17 -3.43 -4.84
C GLY A 162 5.24 -4.07 -3.97
N VAL A 163 5.38 -5.40 -4.03
CA VAL A 163 6.48 -6.14 -3.36
C VAL A 163 7.84 -5.69 -3.91
N THR A 164 7.94 -5.51 -5.24
CA THR A 164 9.16 -5.04 -5.91
C THR A 164 9.54 -3.64 -5.42
N LEU A 165 8.57 -2.72 -5.32
CA LEU A 165 8.83 -1.36 -4.83
C LEU A 165 9.40 -1.39 -3.40
N ILE A 166 8.80 -2.17 -2.50
CA ILE A 166 9.27 -2.34 -1.12
C ILE A 166 10.71 -2.85 -1.12
N PHE A 167 10.99 -3.88 -1.91
CA PHE A 167 12.31 -4.51 -1.95
C PHE A 167 13.38 -3.61 -2.55
N VAL A 168 13.07 -2.87 -3.63
CA VAL A 168 13.96 -1.85 -4.21
C VAL A 168 14.26 -0.74 -3.20
N MET A 169 13.24 -0.23 -2.51
CA MET A 169 13.43 0.80 -1.48
C MET A 169 14.28 0.29 -0.30
N TYR A 170 14.16 -0.99 0.05
CA TYR A 170 14.98 -1.62 1.08
C TYR A 170 16.45 -1.72 0.64
N LEU A 171 16.72 -2.29 -0.54
CA LEU A 171 18.09 -2.47 -1.04
C LEU A 171 18.83 -1.15 -1.26
N LEU A 172 18.10 -0.11 -1.64
CA LEU A 172 18.66 1.21 -1.97
C LEU A 172 18.46 2.25 -0.87
N ARG A 173 18.13 1.82 0.35
CA ARG A 173 17.87 2.72 1.48
C ARG A 173 19.00 3.73 1.71
N GLU A 174 20.25 3.29 1.64
CA GLU A 174 21.44 4.11 1.84
C GLU A 174 21.84 4.95 0.59
N LYS A 175 21.13 4.78 -0.52
CA LYS A 175 21.38 5.46 -1.79
C LYS A 175 20.13 6.21 -2.27
N PRO A 176 19.77 7.36 -1.67
CA PRO A 176 18.48 8.04 -1.90
C PRO A 176 18.21 8.30 -3.38
N PHE A 177 19.19 8.78 -4.15
CA PHE A 177 19.01 9.06 -5.57
C PHE A 177 18.65 7.79 -6.37
N ALA A 178 19.38 6.69 -6.17
CA ALA A 178 19.10 5.42 -6.86
C ALA A 178 17.76 4.82 -6.41
N ARG A 179 17.43 4.91 -5.11
CA ARG A 179 16.14 4.51 -4.56
C ARG A 179 14.99 5.24 -5.25
N ASP A 180 15.10 6.55 -5.38
CA ASP A 180 14.04 7.38 -5.95
C ASP A 180 13.92 7.14 -7.46
N LEU A 181 15.06 7.02 -8.16
CA LEU A 181 15.06 6.71 -9.60
C LEU A 181 14.42 5.35 -9.90
N LEU A 182 14.86 4.29 -9.23
CA LEU A 182 14.34 2.95 -9.47
C LEU A 182 12.95 2.76 -8.88
N GLY A 183 12.63 3.38 -7.75
CA GLY A 183 11.27 3.39 -7.19
C GLY A 183 10.27 4.04 -8.13
N ASN A 184 10.62 5.19 -8.72
CA ASN A 184 9.80 5.82 -9.77
C ASN A 184 9.71 4.93 -11.03
N GLY A 185 10.78 4.24 -11.39
CA GLY A 185 10.79 3.25 -12.48
C GLY A 185 9.77 2.13 -12.26
N VAL A 186 9.66 1.62 -11.02
CA VAL A 186 8.64 0.62 -10.66
C VAL A 186 7.23 1.20 -10.78
N LEU A 187 6.98 2.44 -10.32
CA LEU A 187 5.67 3.09 -10.49
C LEU A 187 5.31 3.32 -11.96
N CYS A 188 6.29 3.70 -12.79
CA CYS A 188 6.09 3.79 -14.24
C CYS A 188 5.78 2.42 -14.86
N LEU A 189 6.41 1.35 -14.38
CA LEU A 189 6.12 0.00 -14.82
C LEU A 189 4.71 -0.45 -14.39
N MET A 190 4.28 -0.09 -13.18
CA MET A 190 2.89 -0.28 -12.76
C MET A 190 1.90 0.39 -13.72
N PHE A 191 2.19 1.62 -14.13
CA PHE A 191 1.40 2.34 -15.12
C PHE A 191 1.35 1.61 -16.47
N LEU A 192 2.50 1.17 -16.99
CA LEU A 192 2.60 0.53 -18.31
C LEU A 192 1.91 -0.84 -18.35
N LEU A 193 1.93 -1.59 -17.27
CA LEU A 193 1.36 -2.94 -17.19
C LEU A 193 -0.11 -2.96 -16.74
N SER A 194 -0.60 -1.88 -16.12
CA SER A 194 -2.02 -1.79 -15.76
C SER A 194 -2.83 -1.16 -16.88
N ASN A 195 -3.84 -1.86 -17.36
CA ASN A 195 -4.71 -1.45 -18.48
C ASN A 195 -5.53 -0.16 -18.25
N SER A 196 -5.37 0.53 -17.13
CA SER A 196 -6.27 1.66 -16.80
C SER A 196 -5.72 2.73 -15.87
N HIS A 197 -4.47 2.67 -15.41
CA HIS A 197 -4.11 3.48 -14.26
C HIS A 197 -2.91 4.43 -14.48
N TRP A 198 -3.03 5.36 -15.44
CA TRP A 198 -2.12 6.51 -15.55
C TRP A 198 -1.97 7.28 -14.22
N ILE A 199 -2.93 7.10 -13.29
CA ILE A 199 -2.90 7.70 -11.94
C ILE A 199 -1.78 7.14 -11.04
N GLU A 200 -1.23 5.97 -11.31
CA GLU A 200 -0.14 5.38 -10.50
C GLU A 200 1.13 6.25 -10.52
N VAL A 201 1.35 7.00 -11.61
CA VAL A 201 2.47 7.95 -11.74
C VAL A 201 2.45 9.03 -10.66
N PHE A 202 1.27 9.41 -10.14
CA PHE A 202 1.18 10.39 -9.06
C PHE A 202 1.84 9.92 -7.75
N GLY A 203 2.02 8.61 -7.57
CA GLY A 203 2.83 8.08 -6.47
C GLY A 203 4.25 8.62 -6.44
N ALA A 204 4.79 9.04 -7.59
CA ALA A 204 6.09 9.69 -7.71
C ALA A 204 6.23 10.96 -6.86
N LEU A 205 5.13 11.67 -6.63
CA LEU A 205 5.10 12.88 -5.80
C LEU A 205 5.38 12.61 -4.30
N SER A 206 5.40 11.34 -3.88
CA SER A 206 5.77 10.96 -2.52
C SER A 206 7.29 11.00 -2.28
N PHE A 207 8.13 10.80 -3.31
CA PHE A 207 9.57 10.69 -3.15
C PHE A 207 10.24 11.97 -2.63
N PRO A 208 9.87 13.19 -3.06
CA PRO A 208 10.37 14.41 -2.45
C PRO A 208 10.11 14.51 -0.93
N LEU A 209 9.01 13.90 -0.44
CA LEU A 209 8.69 13.91 0.98
C LEU A 209 9.68 13.08 1.81
N PHE A 210 10.31 12.06 1.20
CA PHE A 210 11.30 11.21 1.89
C PHE A 210 12.59 11.97 2.21
N HIS A 211 12.96 12.96 1.38
CA HIS A 211 14.10 13.82 1.65
C HIS A 211 13.87 14.81 2.81
N LEU A 212 12.59 15.09 3.11
CA LEU A 212 12.20 15.91 4.24
C LEU A 212 12.12 15.12 5.56
N TYR A 213 12.28 13.80 5.51
CA TYR A 213 12.27 12.95 6.70
C TYR A 213 13.55 13.15 7.53
N ASN A 214 13.37 13.36 8.83
CA ASN A 214 14.46 13.69 9.76
C ASN A 214 14.94 12.50 10.64
N GLY A 215 14.54 11.27 10.30
CA GLY A 215 14.89 10.08 11.07
C GLY A 215 14.14 9.93 12.41
N GLN A 216 13.30 10.89 12.81
CA GLN A 216 12.60 10.86 14.09
C GLN A 216 11.24 10.20 13.99
N ARG A 217 10.92 9.40 15.01
CA ARG A 217 9.62 8.72 15.09
C ARG A 217 8.43 9.68 15.22
N GLY A 218 8.58 10.74 16.00
CA GLY A 218 7.49 11.64 16.37
C GLY A 218 6.48 10.98 17.35
N ARG A 219 5.52 11.80 17.87
CA ARG A 219 4.43 11.30 18.72
C ARG A 219 3.39 10.58 17.88
N GLN A 220 3.15 9.31 18.17
CA GLN A 220 2.17 8.50 17.43
C GLN A 220 1.64 7.35 18.29
N ASN A 221 0.35 7.05 18.13
CA ASN A 221 -0.25 5.83 18.65
C ASN A 221 -0.24 4.77 17.54
N LYS A 222 0.58 3.72 17.71
CA LYS A 222 0.72 2.66 16.70
C LYS A 222 -0.59 1.92 16.43
N TYR A 223 -1.43 1.72 17.44
CA TYR A 223 -2.69 1.01 17.29
C TYR A 223 -3.70 1.79 16.47
N PHE A 224 -3.76 3.12 16.64
CA PHE A 224 -4.59 3.97 15.81
C PHE A 224 -4.33 3.74 14.31
N PHE A 225 -3.06 3.71 13.89
CA PHE A 225 -2.69 3.54 12.49
C PHE A 225 -3.03 2.15 11.93
N TYR A 226 -2.98 1.12 12.75
CA TYR A 226 -3.40 -0.22 12.34
C TYR A 226 -4.91 -0.36 12.23
N PHE A 227 -5.65 0.14 13.23
CA PHE A 227 -7.12 0.05 13.23
C PHE A 227 -7.77 1.01 12.23
N PHE A 228 -7.09 2.10 11.88
CA PHE A 228 -7.63 3.06 10.93
C PHE A 228 -8.03 2.38 9.62
N TYR A 229 -7.20 1.47 9.09
CA TYR A 229 -7.45 0.85 7.79
C TYR A 229 -8.77 0.03 7.76
N PRO A 230 -9.01 -0.97 8.61
CA PRO A 230 -10.28 -1.69 8.59
C PRO A 230 -11.48 -0.82 8.99
N VAL A 231 -11.31 0.11 9.94
CA VAL A 231 -12.41 0.94 10.44
C VAL A 231 -12.90 1.93 9.38
N HIS A 232 -11.99 2.67 8.70
CA HIS A 232 -12.45 3.63 7.71
C HIS A 232 -13.10 2.96 6.49
N LEU A 233 -12.65 1.75 6.07
CA LEU A 233 -13.30 0.99 5.01
C LEU A 233 -14.73 0.60 5.38
N MET A 234 -14.95 0.12 6.61
CA MET A 234 -16.30 -0.17 7.11
C MET A 234 -17.19 1.08 7.16
N LEU A 235 -16.63 2.21 7.60
CA LEU A 235 -17.35 3.49 7.62
C LEU A 235 -17.73 3.95 6.22
N LEU A 236 -16.81 3.87 5.24
CA LEU A 236 -17.07 4.24 3.86
C LEU A 236 -18.12 3.32 3.20
N TYR A 237 -18.06 2.02 3.48
CA TYR A 237 -19.08 1.08 3.04
C TYR A 237 -20.45 1.42 3.64
N GLY A 238 -20.50 1.71 4.94
CA GLY A 238 -21.74 2.17 5.60
C GLY A 238 -22.30 3.46 4.98
N VAL A 239 -21.44 4.44 4.67
CA VAL A 239 -21.83 5.67 3.96
C VAL A 239 -22.40 5.35 2.58
N LEU A 240 -21.75 4.48 1.80
CA LEU A 240 -22.24 4.03 0.50
C LEU A 240 -23.67 3.45 0.60
N LEU A 241 -23.89 2.53 1.53
CA LEU A 241 -25.22 1.92 1.75
C LEU A 241 -26.30 2.94 2.14
N LEU A 242 -25.95 3.91 3.00
CA LEU A 242 -26.86 4.98 3.39
C LEU A 242 -27.22 5.87 2.20
N LEU A 243 -26.26 6.21 1.35
CA LEU A 243 -26.50 7.03 0.15
C LEU A 243 -27.38 6.30 -0.86
N ILE A 244 -27.16 5.00 -1.07
CA ILE A 244 -27.99 4.16 -1.94
C ILE A 244 -29.41 4.09 -1.40
N LYS A 245 -29.59 3.81 -0.09
CA LYS A 245 -30.90 3.70 0.56
C LYS A 245 -31.71 4.99 0.48
N ASN A 246 -31.08 6.13 0.68
CA ASN A 246 -31.74 7.44 0.64
C ASN A 246 -31.99 7.95 -0.79
N GLY A 247 -31.71 7.13 -1.80
CA GLY A 247 -31.97 7.49 -3.18
C GLY A 247 -31.23 8.77 -3.60
N VAL A 248 -30.03 9.02 -3.05
CA VAL A 248 -29.30 10.25 -3.39
C VAL A 248 -29.19 10.35 -4.90
N SER A 249 -30.17 11.04 -5.45
CA SER A 249 -30.21 11.52 -6.83
C SER A 249 -29.46 12.86 -6.82
N VAL A 250 -28.20 12.83 -7.18
CA VAL A 250 -27.45 14.06 -7.43
C VAL A 250 -27.48 14.33 -8.91
#